data_fc6dfeebb146b07cea48cfb00c318881
#
_entry.id   fc6dfeebb146b07cea48cfb00c318881
#
_cell.length_a   1.000
_cell.length_b   1.000
_cell.length_c   1.000
_cell.angle_alpha   90.00
_cell.angle_beta   90.00
_cell.angle_gamma   90.00
#
_symmetry.space_group_name_H-M   'P 1'
#
loop_
_entity.id
_entity.type
_entity.pdbx_description
1 polymer ?
#
loop_
_entity_poly.entity_id
_entity_poly.type
_entity_poly.pdbx_seq_one_letter_code
_entity_poly.pdbx_strand_id
1 'polypeptide(L)'
;LAAFQDRIKPTYREALTSTGASARPNRAAHPPHALTHIPGSRHTTAIDMSSASALFAPTSVRVLRGSSDRVVARRRAGARSSVAVTAAADAVKFYKYQGLGNDFVLVDNRDSSEIKLSSERCAQLCDRNFGIGADGVIFAMPPGFVQADEDYSMRMYNSDGTEPEMCGNGIRCLANFVAKMDGAEPKAYKVGTLAGLIQPEVRADGQVSVDMGEPVLDPPKVPCTFDATQDGAAVRAKMEVDGETWLVTAVSMGNPHCVTFGKEGQCDDGGIKLDDFALSHYGPMFEKHPTFPAKTNTEFTEVVNRNYVKMHVWERGAGATLACGTGACATLVAAVLEGRTERKCTVELPGGPLEIEWRESDNRVIMTGPAELVFDGTCTTA
;
A
#
# COMPACT_ATOMS: atom_id res chain seq x y z
N LEU A 1 -8.39 -39.81 10.56
CA LEU A 1 -9.53 -38.89 10.69
C LEU A 1 -10.31 -39.26 11.96
N ALA A 2 -9.83 -38.95 13.10
CA ALA A 2 -10.44 -38.94 14.43
C ALA A 2 -9.30 -39.24 15.42
N ALA A 3 -8.64 -38.22 15.90
CA ALA A 3 -7.83 -38.19 17.15
C ALA A 3 -6.92 -36.95 17.14
N PHE A 4 -7.52 -35.76 17.39
CA PHE A 4 -6.76 -34.60 17.88
C PHE A 4 -7.72 -33.52 18.37
N GLN A 5 -8.67 -33.94 19.23
CA GLN A 5 -9.44 -33.07 20.10
C GLN A 5 -9.33 -33.65 21.50
N ASP A 6 -8.42 -33.12 22.26
CA ASP A 6 -8.46 -33.05 23.72
C ASP A 6 -7.07 -32.67 24.20
N ARG A 7 -6.94 -31.43 24.58
CA ARG A 7 -6.07 -30.84 25.60
C ARG A 7 -5.81 -29.38 25.23
N ILE A 8 -6.50 -28.50 25.91
CA ILE A 8 -6.01 -27.28 26.56
C ILE A 8 -7.23 -26.49 27.07
N LYS A 9 -7.51 -26.63 28.32
CA LYS A 9 -7.96 -25.65 29.31
C LYS A 9 -7.28 -26.03 30.59
N PRO A 10 -6.82 -25.09 31.47
CA PRO A 10 -7.64 -24.03 32.06
C PRO A 10 -6.92 -22.73 32.48
N THR A 11 -7.74 -21.72 32.74
CA THR A 11 -7.68 -20.77 33.89
C THR A 11 -6.67 -19.64 33.88
N TYR A 12 -7.18 -18.49 33.42
CA TYR A 12 -6.73 -17.17 33.85
C TYR A 12 -7.83 -16.52 34.71
N ARG A 13 -7.83 -16.83 36.01
CA ARG A 13 -8.52 -16.06 37.04
C ARG A 13 -7.88 -16.39 38.40
N GLU A 14 -7.21 -15.41 38.97
CA GLU A 14 -6.64 -15.30 40.33
C GLU A 14 -5.17 -14.88 40.32
N ALA A 15 -4.93 -13.57 40.28
CA ALA A 15 -3.78 -12.92 40.92
C ALA A 15 -3.96 -11.39 40.93
N LEU A 16 -5.01 -10.91 41.58
CA LEU A 16 -5.12 -9.51 42.01
C LEU A 16 -5.71 -9.49 43.42
N THR A 17 -4.89 -9.77 44.42
CA THR A 17 -5.03 -9.22 45.76
C THR A 17 -3.74 -9.51 46.54
N SER A 18 -3.05 -8.51 46.91
CA SER A 18 -2.53 -8.24 48.29
C SER A 18 -1.23 -7.45 48.28
N THR A 19 -1.33 -6.38 49.08
CA THR A 19 -0.27 -5.69 49.87
C THR A 19 0.67 -4.81 49.05
N GLY A 20 0.82 -3.53 49.32
CA GLY A 20 0.54 -2.72 50.48
C GLY A 20 1.77 -1.90 50.81
N ALA A 21 1.60 -0.57 50.90
CA ALA A 21 2.36 0.38 51.72
C ALA A 21 3.75 0.88 51.25
N SER A 22 3.77 2.19 50.98
CA SER A 22 4.64 3.20 51.59
C SER A 22 6.11 3.29 51.18
N ALA A 23 6.45 4.38 50.47
CA ALA A 23 7.33 5.45 50.96
C ALA A 23 7.65 6.49 49.88
N ARG A 24 7.23 7.72 50.09
CA ARG A 24 7.96 8.90 49.55
C ARG A 24 9.16 9.18 50.42
N PRO A 25 10.27 9.72 49.87
CA PRO A 25 10.45 11.14 50.11
C PRO A 25 11.18 11.94 48.99
N ASN A 26 10.93 13.20 49.07
CA ASN A 26 11.76 14.41 48.93
C ASN A 26 12.08 14.98 47.54
N ARG A 27 11.47 16.18 47.42
CA ARG A 27 11.89 17.32 46.62
C ARG A 27 13.32 17.76 46.95
N ALA A 28 14.11 18.12 45.95
CA ALA A 28 15.15 19.12 46.07
C ALA A 28 15.09 20.07 44.88
N ALA A 29 15.34 21.33 45.20
CA ALA A 29 15.02 22.53 44.46
C ALA A 29 16.06 22.90 43.38
N HIS A 30 15.56 23.73 42.42
CA HIS A 30 16.35 24.48 41.43
C HIS A 30 17.42 25.40 42.03
N PRO A 31 18.40 25.84 41.19
CA PRO A 31 18.43 27.29 40.88
C PRO A 31 18.61 27.60 39.38
N PRO A 32 18.35 28.88 38.98
CA PRO A 32 18.29 29.31 37.61
C PRO A 32 19.61 29.94 37.14
N HIS A 33 19.95 29.83 35.85
CA HIS A 33 20.97 30.70 35.22
C HIS A 33 20.44 31.10 33.83
N ALA A 34 20.08 32.37 33.76
CA ALA A 34 20.78 33.49 33.18
C ALA A 34 20.90 33.49 31.66
N LEU A 35 20.09 34.38 31.10
CA LEU A 35 20.11 34.89 29.73
C LEU A 35 21.45 35.60 29.43
N THR A 36 22.07 35.30 28.32
CA THR A 36 23.02 36.21 27.67
C THR A 36 22.63 36.42 26.22
N HIS A 37 22.27 37.66 25.93
CA HIS A 37 22.14 38.25 24.61
C HIS A 37 23.49 38.28 23.89
N ILE A 38 23.51 37.99 22.58
CA ILE A 38 24.48 38.51 21.62
C ILE A 38 23.76 38.91 20.32
N PRO A 39 24.08 40.07 19.72
CA PRO A 39 23.25 40.73 18.73
C PRO A 39 23.60 40.38 17.27
N GLY A 40 22.65 40.72 16.41
CA GLY A 40 22.52 40.42 15.00
C GLY A 40 23.64 40.88 14.06
N SER A 41 23.61 40.27 12.89
CA SER A 41 24.03 40.93 11.64
C SER A 41 23.06 40.49 10.51
N ARG A 42 22.39 41.51 9.97
CA ARG A 42 21.60 41.41 8.74
C ARG A 42 22.56 41.42 7.56
N HIS A 43 22.42 40.50 6.64
CA HIS A 43 22.80 40.71 5.25
C HIS A 43 21.66 40.20 4.37
N THR A 44 20.88 41.14 3.91
CA THR A 44 19.98 41.05 2.77
C THR A 44 20.84 41.21 1.50
N THR A 45 20.83 40.20 0.63
CA THR A 45 21.17 40.35 -0.78
C THR A 45 19.94 40.00 -1.61
N ALA A 46 19.31 41.04 -2.11
CA ALA A 46 18.30 40.97 -3.14
C ALA A 46 18.96 40.58 -4.47
N ILE A 47 18.50 39.55 -5.13
CA ILE A 47 18.85 39.24 -6.52
C ILE A 47 17.73 39.79 -7.39
N ASP A 48 18.10 40.79 -8.18
CA ASP A 48 17.35 41.45 -9.22
C ASP A 48 17.04 40.49 -10.38
N MET A 49 15.78 40.25 -10.64
CA MET A 49 15.29 39.55 -11.84
C MET A 49 14.61 40.54 -12.78
N SER A 50 15.43 41.23 -13.57
CA SER A 50 14.96 41.97 -14.73
C SER A 50 15.65 41.51 -15.99
N SER A 51 14.86 41.33 -17.02
CA SER A 51 15.21 41.21 -18.46
C SER A 51 15.64 39.87 -19.03
N ALA A 52 14.66 39.21 -19.71
CA ALA A 52 14.84 38.62 -21.05
C ALA A 52 13.47 38.46 -21.74
N SER A 53 13.01 39.55 -22.35
CA SER A 53 11.97 39.47 -23.39
C SER A 53 12.66 39.08 -24.69
N ALA A 54 12.33 37.91 -25.23
CA ALA A 54 12.73 37.51 -26.58
C ALA A 54 11.46 37.36 -27.46
N LEU A 55 11.39 38.24 -28.40
CA LEU A 55 10.49 38.43 -29.53
C LEU A 55 10.14 37.14 -30.27
N PHE A 56 8.86 36.84 -30.38
CA PHE A 56 8.31 36.03 -31.48
C PHE A 56 7.60 36.96 -32.44
N ALA A 57 8.13 37.07 -33.65
CA ALA A 57 7.51 37.76 -34.78
C ALA A 57 6.55 36.78 -35.50
N PRO A 58 5.38 37.25 -35.97
CA PRO A 58 4.48 36.40 -36.74
C PRO A 58 4.92 36.33 -38.20
N THR A 59 5.07 35.11 -38.72
CA THR A 59 5.34 34.84 -40.14
C THR A 59 4.06 35.05 -40.96
N SER A 60 4.06 36.07 -41.75
CA SER A 60 2.96 36.38 -42.68
C SER A 60 2.90 35.37 -43.84
N VAL A 61 1.75 34.70 -43.97
CA VAL A 61 1.44 33.87 -45.15
C VAL A 61 1.04 34.78 -46.32
N ARG A 62 1.85 34.76 -47.37
CA ARG A 62 1.61 35.46 -48.64
C ARG A 62 0.74 34.57 -49.51
N VAL A 63 -0.52 34.97 -49.73
CA VAL A 63 -1.43 34.36 -50.70
C VAL A 63 -1.03 34.81 -52.10
N LEU A 64 -0.52 33.89 -52.92
CA LEU A 64 -0.36 34.11 -54.38
C LEU A 64 -1.62 33.62 -55.07
N ARG A 65 -2.37 34.56 -55.66
CA ARG A 65 -3.38 34.27 -56.67
C ARG A 65 -2.68 34.06 -57.99
N GLY A 66 -2.81 32.87 -58.59
CA GLY A 66 -2.32 32.50 -59.88
C GLY A 66 -3.40 31.79 -60.73
N SER A 67 -3.61 32.26 -61.89
CA SER A 67 -4.62 32.03 -62.89
C SER A 67 -4.88 30.59 -63.35
N SER A 68 -6.10 30.37 -63.75
CA SER A 68 -6.65 29.19 -64.41
C SER A 68 -5.89 28.74 -65.69
N ASP A 69 -5.41 27.47 -65.62
CA ASP A 69 -5.20 26.72 -66.89
C ASP A 69 -5.77 25.29 -66.70
N ARG A 70 -6.72 24.98 -67.58
CA ARG A 70 -7.38 23.70 -67.75
C ARG A 70 -6.39 22.67 -68.27
N VAL A 71 -5.88 21.78 -67.39
CA VAL A 71 -5.23 20.55 -67.83
C VAL A 71 -6.20 19.40 -67.70
N VAL A 72 -6.61 18.84 -68.85
CA VAL A 72 -7.40 17.60 -68.86
C VAL A 72 -6.50 16.45 -68.51
N ALA A 73 -6.58 16.01 -67.27
CA ALA A 73 -5.89 14.81 -66.80
C ALA A 73 -6.75 13.56 -67.01
N ARG A 74 -6.29 12.71 -67.92
CA ARG A 74 -6.79 11.34 -68.11
C ARG A 74 -6.78 10.58 -66.81
N ARG A 75 -7.94 10.17 -66.30
CA ARG A 75 -8.10 9.24 -65.16
C ARG A 75 -7.51 7.88 -65.57
N ARG A 76 -6.30 7.57 -65.05
CA ARG A 76 -5.87 6.18 -64.91
C ARG A 76 -6.62 5.63 -63.67
N ALA A 77 -7.43 4.59 -63.90
CA ALA A 77 -8.01 3.78 -62.85
C ALA A 77 -6.86 3.06 -62.12
N GLY A 78 -6.33 3.70 -61.08
CA GLY A 78 -5.49 3.04 -60.11
C GLY A 78 -6.36 2.18 -59.23
N ALA A 79 -6.16 0.87 -59.26
CA ALA A 79 -6.76 -0.05 -58.33
C ALA A 79 -6.44 0.45 -56.90
N ARG A 80 -7.45 0.95 -56.19
CA ARG A 80 -7.37 1.12 -54.73
C ARG A 80 -7.27 -0.28 -54.17
N SER A 81 -6.04 -0.71 -53.85
CA SER A 81 -5.82 -1.79 -52.92
C SER A 81 -6.52 -1.36 -51.61
N SER A 82 -7.72 -1.86 -51.38
CA SER A 82 -8.31 -1.85 -50.08
C SER A 82 -7.37 -2.69 -49.20
N VAL A 83 -6.52 -2.03 -48.43
CA VAL A 83 -5.94 -2.66 -47.28
C VAL A 83 -7.15 -3.04 -46.44
N ALA A 84 -7.57 -4.30 -46.57
CA ALA A 84 -8.50 -4.88 -45.63
C ALA A 84 -7.86 -4.68 -44.27
N VAL A 85 -8.45 -3.81 -43.44
CA VAL A 85 -8.16 -3.76 -42.02
C VAL A 85 -8.59 -5.12 -41.50
N THR A 86 -7.61 -6.01 -41.44
CA THR A 86 -7.78 -7.33 -40.86
C THR A 86 -8.29 -7.16 -39.45
N ALA A 87 -9.37 -7.86 -39.14
CA ALA A 87 -9.96 -8.19 -37.88
C ALA A 87 -9.73 -7.13 -36.80
N ALA A 88 -10.77 -6.48 -36.34
CA ALA A 88 -10.72 -5.72 -35.12
C ALA A 88 -10.06 -6.63 -34.07
N ALA A 89 -8.84 -6.31 -33.68
CA ALA A 89 -8.22 -6.95 -32.51
C ALA A 89 -9.25 -6.86 -31.41
N ASP A 90 -9.57 -7.98 -30.76
CA ASP A 90 -10.63 -8.04 -29.77
C ASP A 90 -10.38 -6.97 -28.72
N ALA A 91 -11.30 -6.01 -28.65
CA ALA A 91 -11.18 -4.86 -27.78
C ALA A 91 -11.63 -5.27 -26.38
N VAL A 92 -10.78 -5.10 -25.39
CA VAL A 92 -11.08 -5.38 -23.99
C VAL A 92 -11.41 -4.08 -23.27
N LYS A 93 -12.60 -4.01 -22.67
CA LYS A 93 -12.97 -2.91 -21.79
C LYS A 93 -12.25 -3.04 -20.47
N PHE A 94 -11.69 -1.94 -19.97
CA PHE A 94 -11.02 -1.88 -18.69
C PHE A 94 -11.50 -0.70 -17.85
N TYR A 95 -11.20 -0.77 -16.55
CA TYR A 95 -11.49 0.25 -15.56
C TYR A 95 -10.24 0.53 -14.75
N LYS A 96 -9.83 1.78 -14.70
CA LYS A 96 -8.68 2.20 -13.91
C LYS A 96 -9.15 2.53 -12.49
N TYR A 97 -8.66 1.78 -11.52
CA TYR A 97 -8.93 1.99 -10.11
C TYR A 97 -7.65 2.31 -9.36
N GLN A 98 -7.79 2.94 -8.20
CA GLN A 98 -6.71 3.13 -7.26
C GLN A 98 -7.20 2.95 -5.81
N GLY A 99 -6.29 2.53 -4.93
CA GLY A 99 -6.45 2.52 -3.48
C GLY A 99 -5.20 3.09 -2.85
N LEU A 100 -5.28 4.35 -2.36
CA LEU A 100 -4.16 5.08 -1.75
C LEU A 100 -2.93 5.22 -2.67
N GLY A 101 -3.17 5.50 -3.97
CA GLY A 101 -2.12 5.69 -4.96
C GLY A 101 -1.56 4.39 -5.56
N ASN A 102 -1.89 3.23 -5.01
CA ASN A 102 -1.62 1.94 -5.64
C ASN A 102 -2.72 1.67 -6.67
N ASP A 103 -2.38 1.65 -7.95
CA ASP A 103 -3.33 1.78 -9.06
C ASP A 103 -3.35 0.56 -9.99
N PHE A 104 -4.55 0.16 -10.40
CA PHE A 104 -4.79 -1.08 -11.14
C PHE A 104 -5.66 -0.86 -12.37
N VAL A 105 -5.40 -1.67 -13.40
CA VAL A 105 -6.30 -1.88 -14.53
C VAL A 105 -7.20 -3.07 -14.20
N LEU A 106 -8.51 -2.87 -14.05
CA LEU A 106 -9.48 -3.93 -13.76
C LEU A 106 -10.22 -4.34 -15.02
N VAL A 107 -10.35 -5.64 -15.24
CA VAL A 107 -11.02 -6.24 -16.38
C VAL A 107 -12.15 -7.15 -15.90
N ASP A 108 -13.36 -6.95 -16.42
CA ASP A 108 -14.45 -7.92 -16.24
C ASP A 108 -14.20 -9.16 -17.11
N ASN A 109 -13.88 -10.25 -16.46
CA ASN A 109 -13.59 -11.55 -17.09
C ASN A 109 -14.58 -12.64 -16.61
N ARG A 110 -15.71 -12.22 -15.99
CA ARG A 110 -16.71 -13.15 -15.41
C ARG A 110 -17.47 -13.96 -16.45
N ASP A 111 -17.36 -13.61 -17.72
CA ASP A 111 -17.94 -14.31 -18.87
C ASP A 111 -17.09 -15.47 -19.40
N SER A 112 -15.85 -15.62 -18.91
CA SER A 112 -14.92 -16.66 -19.36
C SER A 112 -13.98 -17.13 -18.24
N SER A 113 -13.69 -18.44 -18.22
CA SER A 113 -12.63 -19.01 -17.37
C SER A 113 -11.22 -18.76 -17.93
N GLU A 114 -11.11 -18.40 -19.21
CA GLU A 114 -9.85 -18.01 -19.83
C GLU A 114 -9.60 -16.52 -19.63
N ILE A 115 -8.39 -16.17 -19.20
CA ILE A 115 -7.98 -14.77 -18.97
C ILE A 115 -7.87 -14.06 -20.32
N LYS A 116 -8.51 -12.90 -20.47
CA LYS A 116 -8.60 -12.14 -21.73
C LYS A 116 -7.28 -11.55 -22.20
N LEU A 117 -6.28 -11.39 -21.33
CA LEU A 117 -4.97 -10.81 -21.62
C LEU A 117 -3.85 -11.71 -21.10
N SER A 118 -2.79 -11.91 -21.88
CA SER A 118 -1.60 -12.64 -21.39
C SER A 118 -0.83 -11.83 -20.35
N SER A 119 0.02 -12.50 -19.57
CA SER A 119 0.89 -11.85 -18.56
C SER A 119 1.82 -10.81 -19.20
N GLU A 120 2.36 -11.08 -20.40
CA GLU A 120 3.20 -10.15 -21.16
C GLU A 120 2.40 -8.92 -21.59
N ARG A 121 1.12 -9.13 -22.01
CA ARG A 121 0.25 -8.00 -22.37
C ARG A 121 -0.10 -7.17 -21.14
N CYS A 122 -0.35 -7.80 -20.00
CA CYS A 122 -0.56 -7.10 -18.73
C CYS A 122 0.64 -6.23 -18.37
N ALA A 123 1.87 -6.76 -18.48
CA ALA A 123 3.08 -5.97 -18.24
C ALA A 123 3.21 -4.77 -19.19
N GLN A 124 2.91 -4.95 -20.49
CA GLN A 124 2.90 -3.84 -21.45
C GLN A 124 1.86 -2.76 -21.11
N LEU A 125 0.66 -3.16 -20.69
CA LEU A 125 -0.39 -2.21 -20.30
C LEU A 125 -0.04 -1.45 -19.03
N CYS A 126 0.76 -2.05 -18.14
CA CYS A 126 1.25 -1.42 -16.92
C CYS A 126 2.35 -0.38 -17.14
N ASP A 127 3.01 -0.38 -18.30
CA ASP A 127 4.01 0.64 -18.62
C ASP A 127 3.38 2.04 -18.61
N ARG A 128 3.97 2.96 -17.79
CA ARG A 128 3.41 4.31 -17.57
C ARG A 128 3.67 5.27 -18.74
N ASN A 129 4.55 4.91 -19.69
CA ASN A 129 4.88 5.72 -20.86
C ASN A 129 4.30 5.16 -22.15
N PHE A 130 4.23 3.83 -22.29
CA PHE A 130 3.83 3.14 -23.51
C PHE A 130 2.53 2.33 -23.36
N GLY A 131 1.99 2.20 -22.15
CA GLY A 131 0.74 1.54 -21.84
C GLY A 131 -0.32 2.46 -21.25
N ILE A 132 -1.21 1.87 -20.45
CA ILE A 132 -2.19 2.60 -19.61
C ILE A 132 -1.47 3.20 -18.40
N GLY A 133 -0.44 2.50 -17.91
CA GLY A 133 0.26 2.80 -16.67
C GLY A 133 -0.50 2.28 -15.45
N ALA A 134 0.07 1.31 -14.74
CA ALA A 134 -0.51 0.75 -13.53
C ALA A 134 0.52 -0.05 -12.74
N ASP A 135 0.22 -0.34 -11.47
CA ASP A 135 1.01 -1.27 -10.64
C ASP A 135 0.64 -2.73 -10.94
N GLY A 136 -0.52 -2.96 -11.58
CA GLY A 136 -0.93 -4.29 -12.01
C GLY A 136 -2.25 -4.30 -12.77
N VAL A 137 -2.59 -5.49 -13.31
CA VAL A 137 -3.88 -5.78 -13.95
C VAL A 137 -4.62 -6.80 -13.12
N ILE A 138 -5.88 -6.54 -12.79
CA ILE A 138 -6.75 -7.41 -11.99
C ILE A 138 -7.94 -7.86 -12.84
N PHE A 139 -8.23 -9.16 -12.81
CA PHE A 139 -9.34 -9.78 -13.49
C PHE A 139 -10.39 -10.22 -12.46
N ALA A 140 -11.63 -9.74 -12.63
CA ALA A 140 -12.79 -10.35 -11.98
C ALA A 140 -13.15 -11.62 -12.76
N MET A 141 -12.91 -12.78 -12.16
CA MET A 141 -13.16 -14.09 -12.78
C MET A 141 -14.53 -14.64 -12.37
N PRO A 142 -15.10 -15.60 -13.11
CA PRO A 142 -16.33 -16.28 -12.69
C PRO A 142 -16.14 -17.00 -11.35
N PRO A 143 -17.22 -17.26 -10.61
CA PRO A 143 -17.17 -18.01 -9.36
C PRO A 143 -16.71 -19.46 -9.59
N GLY A 144 -16.08 -20.06 -8.57
CA GLY A 144 -15.62 -21.46 -8.63
C GLY A 144 -14.31 -21.65 -9.36
N PHE A 145 -13.56 -20.57 -9.64
CA PHE A 145 -12.24 -20.67 -10.26
C PHE A 145 -11.17 -21.18 -9.29
N VAL A 146 -11.27 -20.79 -8.02
CA VAL A 146 -10.37 -21.22 -6.95
C VAL A 146 -11.07 -22.10 -5.93
N GLN A 147 -12.27 -21.73 -5.48
CA GLN A 147 -13.08 -22.43 -4.49
C GLN A 147 -14.56 -22.54 -4.92
N ALA A 148 -15.26 -23.58 -4.45
CA ALA A 148 -16.60 -23.87 -4.92
C ALA A 148 -17.71 -22.93 -4.39
N ASP A 149 -17.47 -22.20 -3.30
CA ASP A 149 -18.48 -21.36 -2.62
C ASP A 149 -18.17 -19.85 -2.70
N GLU A 150 -17.33 -19.43 -3.64
CA GLU A 150 -17.01 -18.03 -3.89
C GLU A 150 -18.08 -17.33 -4.76
N ASP A 151 -18.24 -16.01 -4.58
CA ASP A 151 -19.06 -15.18 -5.46
C ASP A 151 -18.31 -14.85 -6.76
N TYR A 152 -17.01 -14.60 -6.63
CA TYR A 152 -16.07 -14.28 -7.70
C TYR A 152 -14.67 -14.82 -7.37
N SER A 153 -13.84 -14.99 -8.39
CA SER A 153 -12.39 -15.16 -8.19
C SER A 153 -11.63 -13.95 -8.66
N MET A 154 -10.46 -13.74 -8.06
CA MET A 154 -9.47 -12.72 -8.43
C MET A 154 -8.24 -13.38 -9.01
N ARG A 155 -7.86 -12.95 -10.23
CA ARG A 155 -6.51 -13.17 -10.77
C ARG A 155 -5.87 -11.82 -10.97
N MET A 156 -4.56 -11.72 -10.74
CA MET A 156 -3.86 -10.46 -11.02
C MET A 156 -2.44 -10.72 -11.54
N TYR A 157 -1.96 -9.76 -12.32
CA TYR A 157 -0.56 -9.68 -12.73
C TYR A 157 0.03 -8.35 -12.29
N ASN A 158 1.20 -8.40 -11.68
CA ASN A 158 2.01 -7.22 -11.37
C ASN A 158 2.50 -6.53 -12.66
N SER A 159 3.04 -5.33 -12.53
CA SER A 159 3.61 -4.57 -13.66
C SER A 159 4.76 -5.27 -14.38
N ASP A 160 5.39 -6.26 -13.75
CA ASP A 160 6.44 -7.10 -14.35
C ASP A 160 5.91 -8.41 -14.98
N GLY A 161 4.58 -8.63 -14.95
CA GLY A 161 3.92 -9.82 -15.46
C GLY A 161 3.90 -11.01 -14.48
N THR A 162 4.47 -10.89 -13.29
CA THR A 162 4.39 -11.94 -12.25
C THR A 162 2.99 -11.96 -11.63
N GLU A 163 2.56 -13.13 -11.18
CA GLU A 163 1.26 -13.32 -10.53
C GLU A 163 1.44 -13.45 -9.01
N PRO A 164 1.02 -12.46 -8.20
CA PRO A 164 1.06 -12.57 -6.75
C PRO A 164 -0.16 -13.34 -6.23
N GLU A 165 -0.02 -13.91 -5.04
CA GLU A 165 -1.09 -14.67 -4.40
C GLU A 165 -2.31 -13.78 -4.04
N MET A 166 -2.08 -12.54 -3.59
CA MET A 166 -3.10 -11.56 -3.21
C MET A 166 -2.49 -10.16 -3.08
N CYS A 167 -3.32 -9.12 -3.20
CA CYS A 167 -2.96 -7.74 -2.94
C CYS A 167 -4.07 -7.05 -2.14
N GLY A 168 -3.77 -6.56 -0.92
CA GLY A 168 -4.75 -5.92 -0.05
C GLY A 168 -5.40 -4.67 -0.64
N ASN A 169 -4.64 -3.85 -1.39
CA ASN A 169 -5.19 -2.70 -2.12
C ASN A 169 -6.01 -3.15 -3.33
N GLY A 170 -5.51 -4.16 -4.05
CA GLY A 170 -6.18 -4.73 -5.22
C GLY A 170 -7.52 -5.37 -4.91
N ILE A 171 -7.64 -6.10 -3.80
CA ILE A 171 -8.91 -6.74 -3.41
C ILE A 171 -9.98 -5.70 -3.06
N ARG A 172 -9.59 -4.54 -2.46
CA ARG A 172 -10.55 -3.44 -2.23
C ARG A 172 -11.04 -2.85 -3.55
N CYS A 173 -10.13 -2.63 -4.51
CA CYS A 173 -10.47 -2.15 -5.85
C CYS A 173 -11.41 -3.12 -6.57
N LEU A 174 -11.13 -4.42 -6.52
CA LEU A 174 -11.96 -5.46 -7.13
C LEU A 174 -13.36 -5.48 -6.50
N ALA A 175 -13.48 -5.48 -5.18
CA ALA A 175 -14.78 -5.52 -4.49
C ALA A 175 -15.64 -4.31 -4.86
N ASN A 176 -15.07 -3.10 -4.85
CA ASN A 176 -15.80 -1.90 -5.27
C ASN A 176 -16.17 -1.94 -6.76
N PHE A 177 -15.29 -2.47 -7.61
CA PHE A 177 -15.55 -2.66 -9.03
C PHE A 177 -16.73 -3.58 -9.27
N VAL A 178 -16.74 -4.80 -8.71
CA VAL A 178 -17.83 -5.76 -8.93
C VAL A 178 -19.15 -5.25 -8.33
N ALA A 179 -19.12 -4.59 -7.17
CA ALA A 179 -20.30 -3.96 -6.59
C ALA A 179 -20.93 -2.92 -7.53
N LYS A 180 -20.13 -2.06 -8.14
CA LYS A 180 -20.61 -1.07 -9.11
C LYS A 180 -21.12 -1.70 -10.39
N MET A 181 -20.44 -2.72 -10.91
CA MET A 181 -20.87 -3.43 -12.12
C MET A 181 -22.21 -4.15 -11.93
N ASP A 182 -22.43 -4.72 -10.74
CA ASP A 182 -23.67 -5.44 -10.41
C ASP A 182 -24.80 -4.49 -9.97
N GLY A 183 -24.51 -3.20 -9.75
CA GLY A 183 -25.47 -2.25 -9.15
C GLY A 183 -25.92 -2.72 -7.76
N ALA A 184 -25.04 -3.40 -7.04
CA ALA A 184 -25.36 -4.05 -5.79
C ALA A 184 -25.39 -3.05 -4.62
N GLU A 185 -26.31 -3.31 -3.68
CA GLU A 185 -26.26 -2.69 -2.35
C GLU A 185 -25.00 -3.11 -1.59
N PRO A 186 -24.56 -2.30 -0.61
CA PRO A 186 -23.41 -2.63 0.22
C PRO A 186 -23.49 -4.04 0.81
N LYS A 187 -22.48 -4.86 0.58
CA LYS A 187 -22.42 -6.24 1.08
C LYS A 187 -21.00 -6.79 1.13
N ALA A 188 -20.83 -7.90 1.85
CA ALA A 188 -19.63 -8.70 1.80
C ALA A 188 -19.67 -9.64 0.58
N TYR A 189 -18.49 -9.83 -0.04
CA TYR A 189 -18.27 -10.78 -1.13
C TYR A 189 -17.33 -11.89 -0.67
N LYS A 190 -17.50 -13.09 -1.20
CA LYS A 190 -16.57 -14.19 -1.09
C LYS A 190 -15.71 -14.22 -2.35
N VAL A 191 -14.47 -13.79 -2.26
CA VAL A 191 -13.56 -13.72 -3.41
C VAL A 191 -12.47 -14.77 -3.27
N GLY A 192 -12.44 -15.73 -4.19
CA GLY A 192 -11.36 -16.70 -4.29
C GLY A 192 -10.09 -16.05 -4.81
N THR A 193 -8.95 -16.27 -4.14
CA THR A 193 -7.62 -15.81 -4.55
C THR A 193 -6.63 -16.95 -4.42
N LEU A 194 -5.42 -16.81 -4.99
CA LEU A 194 -4.35 -17.81 -4.81
C LEU A 194 -3.92 -17.96 -3.33
N ALA A 195 -4.14 -16.92 -2.50
CA ALA A 195 -3.94 -17.00 -1.05
C ALA A 195 -5.12 -17.63 -0.29
N GLY A 196 -6.18 -18.03 -0.98
CA GLY A 196 -7.41 -18.58 -0.40
C GLY A 196 -8.61 -17.63 -0.51
N LEU A 197 -9.65 -17.91 0.28
CA LEU A 197 -10.88 -17.13 0.29
C LEU A 197 -10.70 -15.85 1.10
N ILE A 198 -10.93 -14.71 0.46
CA ILE A 198 -10.94 -13.38 1.09
C ILE A 198 -12.37 -12.84 1.08
N GLN A 199 -12.76 -12.14 2.15
CA GLN A 199 -14.11 -11.59 2.29
C GLN A 199 -14.07 -10.05 2.43
N PRO A 200 -13.94 -9.31 1.33
CA PRO A 200 -14.08 -7.86 1.35
C PRO A 200 -15.55 -7.48 1.53
N GLU A 201 -15.81 -6.47 2.36
CA GLU A 201 -17.11 -5.88 2.59
C GLU A 201 -17.14 -4.46 2.02
N VAL A 202 -17.99 -4.23 1.01
CA VAL A 202 -18.26 -2.87 0.51
C VAL A 202 -19.26 -2.22 1.44
N ARG A 203 -18.88 -1.10 2.05
CA ARG A 203 -19.66 -0.36 3.07
C ARG A 203 -20.56 0.68 2.40
N ALA A 204 -21.55 1.16 3.15
CA ALA A 204 -22.49 2.18 2.69
C ALA A 204 -21.81 3.55 2.40
N ASP A 205 -20.67 3.82 3.02
CA ASP A 205 -19.86 5.02 2.78
C ASP A 205 -18.91 4.88 1.55
N GLY A 206 -18.95 3.74 0.86
CA GLY A 206 -18.12 3.42 -0.30
C GLY A 206 -16.71 2.94 0.03
N GLN A 207 -16.34 2.87 1.30
CA GLN A 207 -15.10 2.23 1.72
C GLN A 207 -15.22 0.72 1.67
N VAL A 208 -14.09 0.04 1.66
CA VAL A 208 -14.03 -1.43 1.64
C VAL A 208 -13.24 -1.92 2.84
N SER A 209 -13.90 -2.75 3.66
CA SER A 209 -13.28 -3.47 4.77
C SER A 209 -12.80 -4.85 4.31
N VAL A 210 -11.60 -5.23 4.72
CA VAL A 210 -10.99 -6.53 4.41
C VAL A 210 -10.49 -7.17 5.69
N ASP A 211 -10.85 -8.42 5.91
CA ASP A 211 -10.27 -9.24 6.95
C ASP A 211 -8.89 -9.75 6.50
N MET A 212 -7.84 -9.23 7.13
CA MET A 212 -6.44 -9.48 6.80
C MET A 212 -5.86 -10.71 7.52
N GLY A 213 -6.66 -11.38 8.34
CA GLY A 213 -6.23 -12.54 9.10
C GLY A 213 -5.67 -12.21 10.47
N GLU A 214 -5.13 -13.23 11.13
CA GLU A 214 -4.48 -13.09 12.42
C GLU A 214 -3.00 -12.69 12.24
N PRO A 215 -2.46 -11.78 13.06
CA PRO A 215 -1.04 -11.46 13.03
C PRO A 215 -0.22 -12.65 13.57
N VAL A 216 0.88 -12.97 12.92
CA VAL A 216 1.85 -13.95 13.41
C VAL A 216 2.98 -13.20 14.11
N LEU A 217 3.20 -13.54 15.39
CA LEU A 217 4.12 -12.82 16.28
C LEU A 217 5.33 -13.67 16.68
N ASP A 218 5.27 -14.99 16.49
CA ASP A 218 6.36 -15.94 16.76
C ASP A 218 7.57 -15.65 15.85
N PRO A 219 8.73 -15.21 16.39
CA PRO A 219 9.85 -14.72 15.60
C PRO A 219 10.32 -15.66 14.46
N PRO A 220 10.45 -16.99 14.66
CA PRO A 220 10.78 -17.92 13.57
C PRO A 220 9.74 -17.93 12.43
N LYS A 221 8.48 -17.64 12.73
CA LYS A 221 7.40 -17.61 11.71
C LYS A 221 7.25 -16.26 11.04
N VAL A 222 7.85 -15.19 11.60
CA VAL A 222 7.81 -13.84 10.99
C VAL A 222 8.57 -13.73 9.66
N PRO A 223 9.65 -14.38 9.27
CA PRO A 223 10.79 -15.06 9.85
C PRO A 223 11.92 -14.08 10.26
N CYS A 224 12.25 -14.03 11.53
CA CYS A 224 13.38 -13.24 12.02
C CYS A 224 14.17 -14.04 13.07
N THR A 225 15.39 -13.57 13.38
CA THR A 225 16.31 -14.24 14.32
C THR A 225 16.32 -13.59 15.69
N PHE A 226 15.35 -12.73 16.01
CA PHE A 226 15.20 -12.20 17.36
C PHE A 226 14.76 -13.28 18.32
N ASP A 227 15.22 -13.18 19.58
CA ASP A 227 14.58 -13.86 20.68
C ASP A 227 13.24 -13.19 21.02
N ALA A 228 12.29 -13.97 21.52
CA ALA A 228 11.05 -13.43 22.04
C ALA A 228 11.33 -12.56 23.28
N THR A 229 10.77 -11.37 23.30
CA THR A 229 10.96 -10.41 24.40
C THR A 229 9.71 -10.25 25.26
N GLN A 230 8.51 -10.45 24.67
CA GLN A 230 7.24 -10.32 25.36
C GLN A 230 6.22 -11.31 24.78
N ASP A 231 5.60 -12.14 25.63
CA ASP A 231 4.49 -13.05 25.27
C ASP A 231 4.75 -13.91 24.00
N GLY A 232 5.99 -14.31 23.79
CA GLY A 232 6.38 -15.09 22.61
C GLY A 232 6.64 -14.26 21.34
N ALA A 233 6.53 -12.93 21.42
CA ALA A 233 6.77 -12.00 20.32
C ALA A 233 8.10 -11.23 20.48
N ALA A 234 8.69 -10.79 19.37
CA ALA A 234 9.83 -9.86 19.38
C ALA A 234 9.29 -8.42 19.43
N VAL A 235 9.09 -7.88 20.64
CA VAL A 235 8.58 -6.53 20.88
C VAL A 235 9.70 -5.66 21.41
N ARG A 236 9.95 -4.50 20.80
CA ARG A 236 11.04 -3.58 21.15
C ARG A 236 12.42 -4.26 21.19
N ALA A 237 12.61 -5.24 20.32
CA ALA A 237 13.89 -5.93 20.19
C ALA A 237 14.97 -4.97 19.65
N LYS A 238 16.20 -5.11 20.15
CA LYS A 238 17.31 -4.24 19.74
C LYS A 238 17.88 -4.69 18.39
N MET A 239 18.04 -3.76 17.49
CA MET A 239 18.65 -3.96 16.17
C MET A 239 19.65 -2.85 15.87
N GLU A 240 20.88 -3.22 15.52
CA GLU A 240 21.93 -2.27 15.21
C GLU A 240 21.90 -1.89 13.74
N VAL A 241 21.58 -0.63 13.43
CA VAL A 241 21.58 -0.12 12.06
C VAL A 241 22.35 1.20 12.02
N ASP A 242 23.36 1.28 11.16
CA ASP A 242 24.20 2.46 10.97
C ASP A 242 24.89 2.95 12.26
N GLY A 243 25.31 2.00 13.12
CA GLY A 243 25.97 2.30 14.39
C GLY A 243 25.05 2.83 15.49
N GLU A 244 23.74 2.73 15.29
CA GLU A 244 22.70 3.16 16.24
C GLU A 244 21.80 1.99 16.61
N THR A 245 21.39 1.92 17.87
CA THR A 245 20.46 0.89 18.37
C THR A 245 19.01 1.32 18.14
N TRP A 246 18.31 0.59 17.31
CA TRP A 246 16.89 0.77 17.03
C TRP A 246 16.06 -0.22 17.85
N LEU A 247 14.86 0.21 18.27
CA LEU A 247 13.88 -0.67 18.88
C LEU A 247 12.84 -1.05 17.83
N VAL A 248 12.72 -2.35 17.58
CA VAL A 248 11.87 -2.88 16.51
C VAL A 248 10.91 -3.94 17.04
N THR A 249 9.72 -3.99 16.48
CA THR A 249 8.72 -5.02 16.74
C THR A 249 8.46 -5.79 15.46
N ALA A 250 8.63 -7.12 15.51
CA ALA A 250 8.50 -7.99 14.34
C ALA A 250 7.10 -8.59 14.27
N VAL A 251 6.43 -8.42 13.12
CA VAL A 251 5.06 -8.90 12.87
C VAL A 251 5.00 -9.52 11.47
N SER A 252 4.26 -10.61 11.30
CA SER A 252 3.89 -11.09 9.96
C SER A 252 2.38 -10.99 9.74
N MET A 253 2.01 -10.43 8.61
CA MET A 253 0.65 -10.42 8.06
C MET A 253 0.57 -11.28 6.78
N GLY A 254 1.27 -12.46 6.80
CA GLY A 254 1.53 -13.30 5.64
C GLY A 254 2.87 -12.99 4.97
N ASN A 255 3.45 -11.84 5.25
CA ASN A 255 4.78 -11.39 4.87
C ASN A 255 5.48 -10.69 6.04
N PRO A 256 6.83 -10.67 6.09
CA PRO A 256 7.56 -10.12 7.23
C PRO A 256 7.54 -8.59 7.27
N HIS A 257 7.27 -8.05 8.46
CA HIS A 257 7.30 -6.63 8.77
C HIS A 257 8.19 -6.34 9.98
N CYS A 258 9.01 -5.29 9.86
CA CYS A 258 9.86 -4.72 10.88
C CYS A 258 9.33 -3.31 11.22
N VAL A 259 8.57 -3.19 12.29
CA VAL A 259 7.98 -1.91 12.71
C VAL A 259 8.88 -1.23 13.72
N THR A 260 9.18 0.05 13.52
CA THR A 260 9.96 0.84 14.46
C THR A 260 9.33 2.20 14.74
N PHE A 261 9.39 2.62 16.00
CA PHE A 261 8.98 3.94 16.47
C PHE A 261 10.19 4.82 16.79
N GLY A 262 11.43 4.31 16.60
CA GLY A 262 12.66 5.06 16.76
C GLY A 262 13.80 4.29 17.44
N LYS A 263 14.84 5.04 17.72
CA LYS A 263 16.06 4.55 18.38
C LYS A 263 15.87 4.38 19.88
N GLU A 264 16.71 3.57 20.48
CA GLU A 264 16.79 3.47 21.96
C GLU A 264 17.00 4.86 22.57
N GLY A 265 16.20 5.21 23.59
CA GLY A 265 16.19 6.54 24.21
C GLY A 265 15.34 7.59 23.48
N GLN A 266 15.10 7.45 22.15
CA GLN A 266 14.25 8.36 21.39
C GLN A 266 12.79 7.92 21.37
N CYS A 267 12.53 6.61 21.35
CA CYS A 267 11.17 6.04 21.25
C CYS A 267 10.19 6.52 22.32
N ASP A 268 10.70 6.86 23.51
CA ASP A 268 9.88 7.24 24.67
C ASP A 268 9.69 8.78 24.75
N ASP A 269 10.48 9.55 23.98
CA ASP A 269 10.49 11.02 23.90
C ASP A 269 9.88 11.56 22.61
N GLY A 270 8.82 10.92 22.09
CA GLY A 270 8.08 11.35 20.91
C GLY A 270 8.48 10.65 19.60
N GLY A 271 9.46 9.75 19.65
CA GLY A 271 9.79 8.85 18.54
C GLY A 271 10.27 9.52 17.24
N ILE A 272 10.10 8.81 16.13
CA ILE A 272 10.41 9.29 14.78
C ILE A 272 9.51 10.48 14.43
N LYS A 273 10.08 11.46 13.71
CA LYS A 273 9.35 12.50 12.97
C LYS A 273 9.53 12.24 11.49
N LEU A 274 8.40 11.98 10.81
CA LEU A 274 8.44 11.50 9.42
C LEU A 274 8.75 12.60 8.41
N ASP A 275 8.44 13.85 8.71
CA ASP A 275 8.61 14.98 7.77
C ASP A 275 10.07 15.13 7.31
N ASP A 276 11.05 14.87 8.20
CA ASP A 276 12.48 14.95 7.91
C ASP A 276 13.19 13.58 7.91
N PHE A 277 12.43 12.48 7.87
CA PHE A 277 13.00 11.15 7.98
C PHE A 277 13.70 10.69 6.71
N ALA A 278 14.95 10.28 6.82
CA ALA A 278 15.77 9.82 5.69
C ALA A 278 15.43 8.37 5.26
N LEU A 279 14.20 8.15 4.77
CA LEU A 279 13.69 6.83 4.38
C LEU A 279 14.60 6.12 3.38
N SER A 280 15.09 6.82 2.37
CA SER A 280 15.98 6.24 1.34
C SER A 280 17.35 5.84 1.86
N HIS A 281 17.77 6.37 3.01
CA HIS A 281 19.02 6.00 3.69
C HIS A 281 18.81 4.73 4.53
N TYR A 282 17.84 4.75 5.44
CA TYR A 282 17.62 3.65 6.39
C TYR A 282 16.91 2.44 5.75
N GLY A 283 15.96 2.66 4.87
CA GLY A 283 15.11 1.62 4.30
C GLY A 283 15.88 0.41 3.74
N PRO A 284 16.88 0.63 2.85
CA PRO A 284 17.68 -0.49 2.31
C PRO A 284 18.51 -1.25 3.35
N MET A 285 18.90 -0.59 4.46
CA MET A 285 19.67 -1.20 5.54
C MET A 285 18.78 -2.12 6.38
N PHE A 286 17.55 -1.68 6.68
CA PHE A 286 16.56 -2.49 7.38
C PHE A 286 16.07 -3.66 6.53
N GLU A 287 15.70 -3.43 5.26
CA GLU A 287 15.22 -4.47 4.35
C GLU A 287 16.15 -5.68 4.31
N LYS A 288 17.48 -5.42 4.29
CA LYS A 288 18.53 -6.44 4.08
C LYS A 288 19.24 -6.81 5.37
N HIS A 289 18.74 -6.39 6.52
CA HIS A 289 19.39 -6.64 7.78
C HIS A 289 19.48 -8.16 8.05
N PRO A 290 20.62 -8.70 8.51
CA PRO A 290 20.81 -10.13 8.74
C PRO A 290 19.79 -10.78 9.66
N THR A 291 19.20 -10.02 10.57
CA THR A 291 18.11 -10.49 11.45
C THR A 291 16.88 -10.96 10.69
N PHE A 292 16.66 -10.48 9.46
CA PHE A 292 15.58 -10.93 8.58
C PHE A 292 16.15 -11.67 7.36
N PRO A 293 16.43 -12.99 7.47
CA PRO A 293 17.09 -13.74 6.41
C PRO A 293 16.28 -13.80 5.10
N ALA A 294 14.97 -13.66 5.15
CA ALA A 294 14.06 -13.56 4.00
C ALA A 294 13.85 -12.11 3.54
N LYS A 295 14.63 -11.15 4.07
CA LYS A 295 14.39 -9.70 4.01
C LYS A 295 13.05 -9.33 4.67
N THR A 296 12.77 -8.03 4.80
CA THR A 296 11.56 -7.54 5.46
C THR A 296 11.04 -6.26 4.79
N ASN A 297 9.74 -6.01 4.92
CA ASN A 297 9.19 -4.66 4.81
C ASN A 297 9.50 -3.93 6.10
N THR A 298 9.74 -2.63 6.04
CA THR A 298 10.03 -1.84 7.25
C THR A 298 9.14 -0.62 7.33
N GLU A 299 8.45 -0.51 8.44
CA GLU A 299 7.53 0.57 8.76
C GLU A 299 8.17 1.51 9.79
N PHE A 300 8.49 2.73 9.36
CA PHE A 300 8.94 3.83 10.23
C PHE A 300 7.71 4.62 10.65
N THR A 301 7.42 4.64 11.96
CA THR A 301 6.13 5.08 12.47
C THR A 301 6.26 6.24 13.44
N GLU A 302 5.46 7.29 13.21
CA GLU A 302 5.25 8.41 14.12
C GLU A 302 3.91 8.26 14.84
N VAL A 303 3.92 8.24 16.17
CA VAL A 303 2.70 8.22 16.97
C VAL A 303 2.22 9.66 17.20
N VAL A 304 1.07 10.00 16.61
CA VAL A 304 0.44 11.31 16.80
C VAL A 304 -0.41 11.31 18.09
N ASN A 305 -1.22 10.27 18.27
CA ASN A 305 -2.00 10.02 19.48
C ASN A 305 -2.43 8.54 19.54
N ARG A 306 -3.19 8.16 20.55
CA ARG A 306 -3.62 6.76 20.75
C ARG A 306 -4.52 6.17 19.63
N ASN A 307 -5.12 7.03 18.81
CA ASN A 307 -6.02 6.61 17.74
C ASN A 307 -5.52 7.02 16.33
N TYR A 308 -4.30 7.57 16.25
CA TYR A 308 -3.75 8.07 14.99
C TYR A 308 -2.23 7.94 14.96
N VAL A 309 -1.74 7.23 13.97
CA VAL A 309 -0.31 7.10 13.67
C VAL A 309 -0.05 7.41 12.20
N LYS A 310 1.15 7.89 11.90
CA LYS A 310 1.66 8.05 10.53
C LYS A 310 2.74 7.02 10.29
N MET A 311 2.84 6.50 9.06
CA MET A 311 3.90 5.59 8.71
C MET A 311 4.46 5.88 7.31
N HIS A 312 5.77 5.71 7.17
CA HIS A 312 6.44 5.54 5.90
C HIS A 312 6.94 4.11 5.81
N VAL A 313 6.84 3.50 4.63
CA VAL A 313 7.25 2.12 4.41
C VAL A 313 8.38 2.03 3.40
N TRP A 314 9.32 1.14 3.68
CA TRP A 314 10.25 0.60 2.70
C TRP A 314 9.89 -0.85 2.44
N GLU A 315 9.28 -1.13 1.30
CA GLU A 315 8.83 -2.47 0.95
C GLU A 315 9.95 -3.35 0.42
N ARG A 316 9.92 -4.61 0.80
CA ARG A 316 10.83 -5.65 0.36
C ARG A 316 10.81 -5.80 -1.18
N GLY A 317 11.91 -5.41 -1.82
CA GLY A 317 12.07 -5.47 -3.27
C GLY A 317 11.45 -4.32 -4.07
N ALA A 318 10.60 -3.49 -3.46
CA ALA A 318 9.94 -2.36 -4.13
C ALA A 318 10.45 -0.99 -3.65
N GLY A 319 11.04 -0.91 -2.45
CA GLY A 319 11.54 0.35 -1.89
C GLY A 319 10.43 1.20 -1.27
N ALA A 320 10.56 2.51 -1.34
CA ALA A 320 9.56 3.44 -0.83
C ALA A 320 8.29 3.41 -1.70
N THR A 321 7.15 3.14 -1.09
CA THR A 321 5.83 3.10 -1.75
C THR A 321 4.83 4.02 -1.06
N LEU A 322 3.74 4.34 -1.75
CA LEU A 322 2.69 5.20 -1.21
C LEU A 322 1.75 4.48 -0.24
N ALA A 323 1.60 3.15 -0.38
CA ALA A 323 0.66 2.37 0.41
C ALA A 323 1.07 0.90 0.51
N CYS A 324 1.16 0.39 1.74
CA CYS A 324 1.34 -1.01 2.07
C CYS A 324 0.25 -1.43 3.08
N GLY A 325 -0.74 -2.19 2.62
CA GLY A 325 -1.89 -2.59 3.46
C GLY A 325 -1.47 -3.51 4.61
N THR A 326 -0.62 -4.53 4.34
CA THR A 326 -0.07 -5.43 5.36
C THR A 326 0.85 -4.70 6.33
N GLY A 327 1.61 -3.71 5.84
CA GLY A 327 2.44 -2.84 6.66
C GLY A 327 1.63 -1.96 7.62
N ALA A 328 0.48 -1.42 7.17
CA ALA A 328 -0.43 -0.67 8.03
C ALA A 328 -1.02 -1.57 9.15
N CYS A 329 -1.39 -2.80 8.81
CA CYS A 329 -1.86 -3.78 9.78
C CYS A 329 -0.76 -4.14 10.80
N ALA A 330 0.44 -4.43 10.33
CA ALA A 330 1.59 -4.72 11.19
C ALA A 330 1.94 -3.53 12.11
N THR A 331 1.84 -2.30 11.59
CA THR A 331 2.05 -1.06 12.35
C THR A 331 1.09 -0.94 13.51
N LEU A 332 -0.23 -1.17 13.30
CA LEU A 332 -1.19 -1.15 14.40
C LEU A 332 -0.87 -2.24 15.42
N VAL A 333 -0.64 -3.47 14.97
CA VAL A 333 -0.33 -4.60 15.87
C VAL A 333 0.88 -4.28 16.75
N ALA A 334 1.97 -3.80 16.16
CA ALA A 334 3.17 -3.39 16.89
C ALA A 334 2.88 -2.24 17.87
N ALA A 335 2.13 -1.22 17.44
CA ALA A 335 1.76 -0.09 18.28
C ALA A 335 0.92 -0.50 19.52
N VAL A 336 0.01 -1.45 19.33
CA VAL A 336 -0.79 -2.02 20.44
C VAL A 336 0.09 -2.84 21.39
N LEU A 337 0.98 -3.70 20.87
CA LEU A 337 1.90 -4.49 21.69
C LEU A 337 2.84 -3.61 22.53
N GLU A 338 3.26 -2.47 21.98
CA GLU A 338 4.07 -1.49 22.71
C GLU A 338 3.26 -0.53 23.60
N GLY A 339 1.93 -0.69 23.66
CA GLY A 339 1.03 0.16 24.49
C GLY A 339 0.88 1.60 23.98
N ARG A 340 1.21 1.87 22.71
CA ARG A 340 1.21 3.21 22.11
C ARG A 340 -0.16 3.65 21.61
N THR A 341 -0.97 2.71 21.10
CA THR A 341 -2.29 2.99 20.54
C THR A 341 -3.37 2.11 21.13
N GLU A 342 -4.63 2.45 20.84
CA GLU A 342 -5.78 1.57 20.99
C GLU A 342 -5.77 0.51 19.89
N ARG A 343 -6.60 -0.55 20.06
CA ARG A 343 -6.74 -1.64 19.07
C ARG A 343 -7.46 -1.22 17.76
N LYS A 344 -8.03 -0.03 17.74
CA LYS A 344 -8.60 0.61 16.56
C LYS A 344 -7.96 1.97 16.37
N CYS A 345 -7.33 2.17 15.21
CA CYS A 345 -6.51 3.34 14.95
C CYS A 345 -6.50 3.69 13.47
N THR A 346 -6.43 4.96 13.14
CA THR A 346 -6.10 5.43 11.80
C THR A 346 -4.60 5.35 11.60
N VAL A 347 -4.18 4.64 10.56
CA VAL A 347 -2.80 4.59 10.08
C VAL A 347 -2.73 5.41 8.80
N GLU A 348 -2.05 6.56 8.86
CA GLU A 348 -1.85 7.43 7.71
C GLU A 348 -0.57 7.03 6.98
N LEU A 349 -0.69 6.72 5.70
CA LEU A 349 0.39 6.46 4.76
C LEU A 349 0.56 7.66 3.82
N PRO A 350 1.66 7.77 3.07
CA PRO A 350 1.81 8.84 2.06
C PRO A 350 0.67 8.90 1.04
N GLY A 351 0.05 7.76 0.71
CA GLY A 351 -1.10 7.68 -0.20
C GLY A 351 -2.45 8.02 0.45
N GLY A 352 -2.52 8.10 1.79
CA GLY A 352 -3.73 8.42 2.54
C GLY A 352 -3.99 7.49 3.73
N PRO A 353 -5.09 7.70 4.47
CA PRO A 353 -5.40 6.98 5.68
C PRO A 353 -6.07 5.62 5.44
N LEU A 354 -5.76 4.67 6.31
CA LEU A 354 -6.47 3.41 6.51
C LEU A 354 -6.98 3.36 7.95
N GLU A 355 -8.21 2.90 8.15
CA GLU A 355 -8.70 2.50 9.46
C GLU A 355 -8.31 1.03 9.69
N ILE A 356 -7.55 0.77 10.72
CA ILE A 356 -7.14 -0.58 11.09
C ILE A 356 -7.70 -0.91 12.48
N GLU A 357 -8.23 -2.13 12.62
CA GLU A 357 -8.75 -2.64 13.88
C GLU A 357 -8.21 -4.05 14.14
N TRP A 358 -7.49 -4.23 15.26
CA TRP A 358 -7.10 -5.56 15.74
C TRP A 358 -8.10 -6.03 16.79
N ARG A 359 -9.06 -6.86 16.37
CA ARG A 359 -10.17 -7.30 17.20
C ARG A 359 -9.71 -8.28 18.29
N GLU A 360 -10.20 -8.07 19.51
CA GLU A 360 -9.93 -8.99 20.65
C GLU A 360 -10.73 -10.29 20.55
N SER A 361 -11.92 -10.24 19.96
CA SER A 361 -12.87 -11.37 19.97
C SER A 361 -12.37 -12.58 19.21
N ASP A 362 -11.58 -12.37 18.14
CA ASP A 362 -11.14 -13.42 17.21
C ASP A 362 -9.69 -13.26 16.77
N ASN A 363 -8.95 -12.31 17.37
CA ASN A 363 -7.54 -12.02 17.09
C ASN A 363 -7.26 -11.59 15.62
N ARG A 364 -8.29 -11.16 14.86
CA ARG A 364 -8.13 -10.81 13.45
C ARG A 364 -7.94 -9.31 13.27
N VAL A 365 -7.18 -8.96 12.23
CA VAL A 365 -6.92 -7.56 11.83
C VAL A 365 -7.85 -7.20 10.68
N ILE A 366 -8.66 -6.17 10.87
CA ILE A 366 -9.56 -5.63 9.85
C ILE A 366 -8.96 -4.33 9.32
N MET A 367 -8.82 -4.26 8.00
CA MET A 367 -8.34 -3.08 7.29
C MET A 367 -9.49 -2.46 6.49
N THR A 368 -9.77 -1.18 6.71
CA THR A 368 -10.78 -0.43 5.95
C THR A 368 -10.14 0.76 5.25
N GLY A 369 -10.44 0.92 3.97
CA GLY A 369 -9.91 2.04 3.18
C GLY A 369 -10.64 2.27 1.86
N PRO A 370 -10.29 3.35 1.16
CA PRO A 370 -10.92 3.71 -0.11
C PRO A 370 -10.51 2.78 -1.25
N ALA A 371 -11.37 2.76 -2.26
CA ALA A 371 -11.11 2.19 -3.57
C ALA A 371 -11.90 3.01 -4.61
N GLU A 372 -11.22 3.66 -5.54
CA GLU A 372 -11.83 4.68 -6.39
C GLU A 372 -11.63 4.38 -7.87
N LEU A 373 -12.70 4.53 -8.66
CA LEU A 373 -12.64 4.54 -10.12
C LEU A 373 -12.03 5.87 -10.57
N VAL A 374 -10.95 5.81 -11.36
CA VAL A 374 -10.29 6.98 -11.93
C VAL A 374 -10.84 7.28 -13.33
N PHE A 375 -10.86 6.28 -14.21
CA PHE A 375 -11.45 6.34 -15.56
C PHE A 375 -11.70 4.94 -16.10
N ASP A 376 -12.41 4.83 -17.22
CA ASP A 376 -12.55 3.60 -17.99
C ASP A 376 -12.17 3.81 -19.44
N GLY A 377 -11.91 2.72 -20.15
CA GLY A 377 -11.47 2.74 -21.55
C GLY A 377 -11.51 1.37 -22.20
N THR A 378 -10.89 1.31 -23.37
CA THR A 378 -10.77 0.08 -24.16
C THR A 378 -9.33 -0.07 -24.63
N CYS A 379 -8.77 -1.27 -24.51
CA CYS A 379 -7.47 -1.64 -25.05
C CYS A 379 -7.58 -2.82 -25.99
N THR A 380 -6.55 -3.09 -26.79
CA THR A 380 -6.46 -4.27 -27.65
C THR A 380 -5.84 -5.44 -26.90
N THR A 381 -6.20 -6.66 -27.27
CA THR A 381 -5.61 -7.90 -26.72
C THR A 381 -4.18 -8.15 -27.19
N ALA A 382 -3.79 -7.53 -28.31
CA ALA A 382 -2.47 -7.65 -28.93
C ALA A 382 -1.63 -6.41 -28.72
#